data_25244d82f7eb3a5ba480fc2e9f741554
#
_entry.id   25244d82f7eb3a5ba480fc2e9f741554
#
_cell.length_a   1.000
_cell.length_b   1.000
_cell.length_c   1.000
_cell.angle_alpha   90.00
_cell.angle_beta   90.00
_cell.angle_gamma   90.00
#
_symmetry.space_group_name_H-M   'P 1'
#
loop_
_entity.id
_entity.type
_entity.pdbx_description
1 polymer ?
#
loop_
_entity_poly.entity_id
_entity_poly.type
_entity_poly.pdbx_seq_one_letter_code
_entity_poly.pdbx_strand_id
1 'polypeptide(L)'
;MTRDFIKAGLGIVARSSKTIIASVDDDGFPNLKAMLQPREHDELKVFYFTTNTYSMRVKQYLKNPKASIYFYDTRFFKGLMLRGTMEVLQDQDTKDRIWRDGDNMYYSLGVTDPDYCVLKFTALNGCMYENFKSYDFKV
;
A
#
# COMPACT_ATOMS: atom_id res chain seq x y z
N MET A 1 -29.29 -6.37 8.69
CA MET A 1 -28.04 -5.86 9.30
C MET A 1 -27.00 -5.64 8.22
N THR A 2 -26.40 -4.48 8.22
CA THR A 2 -25.32 -4.17 7.29
C THR A 2 -24.02 -4.75 7.85
N ARG A 3 -23.26 -5.45 7.01
CA ARG A 3 -21.99 -5.97 7.41
C ARG A 3 -20.95 -4.85 7.54
N ASP A 4 -20.11 -4.94 8.57
CA ASP A 4 -19.01 -3.99 8.75
C ASP A 4 -17.80 -4.46 7.93
N PHE A 5 -17.72 -4.02 6.68
CA PHE A 5 -16.60 -4.34 5.79
C PHE A 5 -15.30 -3.67 6.22
N ILE A 6 -15.37 -2.52 6.89
CA ILE A 6 -14.17 -1.86 7.41
C ILE A 6 -13.50 -2.75 8.46
N LYS A 7 -14.27 -3.23 9.42
CA LYS A 7 -13.76 -4.12 10.46
C LYS A 7 -13.19 -5.42 9.89
N ALA A 8 -13.94 -6.03 8.97
CA ALA A 8 -13.52 -7.27 8.33
C ALA A 8 -12.23 -7.05 7.51
N GLY A 9 -12.15 -5.93 6.79
CA GLY A 9 -10.97 -5.56 6.02
C GLY A 9 -9.74 -5.33 6.89
N LEU A 10 -9.90 -4.65 8.03
CA LEU A 10 -8.80 -4.45 8.98
C LEU A 10 -8.25 -5.78 9.49
N GLY A 11 -9.12 -6.78 9.68
CA GLY A 11 -8.68 -8.12 10.05
C GLY A 11 -7.83 -8.78 8.97
N ILE A 12 -8.18 -8.60 7.70
CA ILE A 12 -7.38 -9.13 6.58
C ILE A 12 -6.01 -8.43 6.52
N VAL A 13 -6.00 -7.10 6.67
CA VAL A 13 -4.74 -6.33 6.71
C VAL A 13 -3.81 -6.85 7.80
N ALA A 14 -4.34 -7.04 9.01
CA ALA A 14 -3.57 -7.49 10.16
C ALA A 14 -2.96 -8.89 9.96
N ARG A 15 -3.63 -9.75 9.20
CA ARG A 15 -3.17 -11.12 8.95
C ARG A 15 -2.31 -11.28 7.71
N SER A 16 -2.22 -10.24 6.88
CA SER A 16 -1.42 -10.29 5.64
C SER A 16 0.05 -10.03 5.95
N SER A 17 0.94 -10.94 5.55
CA SER A 17 2.37 -10.78 5.78
C SER A 17 3.03 -9.84 4.79
N LYS A 18 2.44 -9.68 3.61
CA LYS A 18 2.91 -8.80 2.54
C LYS A 18 1.73 -8.04 1.96
N THR A 19 2.03 -6.91 1.31
CA THR A 19 1.05 -6.14 0.56
C THR A 19 1.44 -6.17 -0.91
N ILE A 20 0.48 -6.44 -1.79
CA ILE A 20 0.71 -6.30 -3.23
C ILE A 20 0.26 -4.89 -3.62
N ILE A 21 1.10 -4.15 -4.32
CA ILE A 21 0.73 -2.83 -4.84
C ILE A 21 0.77 -2.84 -6.36
N ALA A 22 -0.11 -2.05 -6.97
CA ALA A 22 -0.21 -1.91 -8.41
C ALA A 22 0.06 -0.47 -8.82
N SER A 23 0.78 -0.32 -9.92
CA SER A 23 1.03 0.96 -10.60
C SER A 23 0.75 0.78 -12.08
N VAL A 24 0.65 1.88 -12.82
CA VAL A 24 0.35 1.86 -14.25
C VAL A 24 1.55 2.41 -15.02
N ASP A 25 2.03 1.65 -16.01
CA ASP A 25 3.16 2.10 -16.84
C ASP A 25 2.69 3.01 -17.99
N ASP A 26 3.67 3.49 -18.80
CA ASP A 26 3.39 4.41 -19.89
C ASP A 26 2.52 3.80 -20.99
N ASP A 27 2.53 2.47 -21.11
CA ASP A 27 1.71 1.75 -22.09
C ASP A 27 0.32 1.39 -21.53
N GLY A 28 0.01 1.79 -20.30
CA GLY A 28 -1.27 1.54 -19.68
C GLY A 28 -1.39 0.19 -18.99
N PHE A 29 -0.30 -0.58 -18.92
CA PHE A 29 -0.33 -1.86 -18.23
C PHE A 29 -0.21 -1.70 -16.72
N PRO A 30 -1.01 -2.47 -15.95
CA PRO A 30 -0.82 -2.55 -14.51
C PRO A 30 0.42 -3.37 -14.17
N ASN A 31 1.24 -2.85 -13.27
CA ASN A 31 2.43 -3.52 -12.78
C ASN A 31 2.24 -3.83 -11.31
N LEU A 32 2.68 -5.01 -10.88
CA LEU A 32 2.48 -5.49 -9.51
C LEU A 32 3.81 -5.67 -8.80
N LYS A 33 3.83 -5.39 -7.51
CA LYS A 33 5.00 -5.59 -6.66
C LYS A 33 4.57 -6.02 -5.27
N ALA A 34 5.25 -7.02 -4.74
CA ALA A 34 5.11 -7.38 -3.33
C ALA A 34 5.93 -6.41 -2.47
N MET A 35 5.29 -5.85 -1.47
CA MET A 35 5.90 -4.94 -0.50
C MET A 35 5.84 -5.55 0.89
N LEU A 36 6.67 -5.06 1.79
CA LEU A 36 6.51 -5.35 3.21
C LEU A 36 5.17 -4.78 3.70
N GLN A 37 4.75 -5.18 4.88
CA GLN A 37 3.53 -4.65 5.48
C GLN A 37 3.58 -3.12 5.54
N PRO A 38 2.42 -2.44 5.51
CA PRO A 38 2.37 -1.00 5.69
C PRO A 38 3.06 -0.61 7.00
N ARG A 39 3.80 0.49 6.97
CA ARG A 39 4.46 1.03 8.17
C ARG A 39 3.47 1.61 9.16
N GLU A 40 2.48 2.30 8.63
CA GLU A 40 1.35 2.86 9.36
C GLU A 40 0.12 2.81 8.47
N HIS A 41 -1.06 2.81 9.09
CA HIS A 41 -2.30 3.05 8.36
C HIS A 41 -3.36 3.64 9.28
N ASP A 42 -4.26 4.42 8.69
CA ASP A 42 -5.43 4.97 9.37
C ASP A 42 -6.66 4.23 8.85
N GLU A 43 -7.13 3.27 9.61
CA GLU A 43 -8.19 2.34 9.20
C GLU A 43 -7.89 1.77 7.80
N LEU A 44 -8.86 1.81 6.88
CA LEU A 44 -8.64 1.43 5.48
C LEU A 44 -8.46 2.64 4.56
N LYS A 45 -8.31 3.85 5.13
CA LYS A 45 -8.30 5.11 4.37
C LYS A 45 -6.93 5.49 3.85
N VAL A 46 -5.91 5.34 4.68
CA VAL A 46 -4.54 5.80 4.36
C VAL A 46 -3.54 4.75 4.79
N PHE A 47 -2.56 4.47 3.92
CA PHE A 47 -1.48 3.52 4.20
C PHE A 47 -0.14 4.12 3.80
N TYR A 48 0.89 3.85 4.59
CA TYR A 48 2.26 4.32 4.34
C TYR A 48 3.19 3.14 4.12
N PHE A 49 3.98 3.23 3.06
CA PHE A 49 5.01 2.24 2.71
C PHE A 49 6.35 2.93 2.52
N THR A 50 7.44 2.17 2.62
CA THR A 50 8.76 2.69 2.23
C THR A 50 9.19 2.03 0.93
N THR A 51 9.94 2.77 0.12
CA THR A 51 10.47 2.26 -1.12
C THR A 51 11.72 3.02 -1.55
N ASN A 52 12.38 2.53 -2.59
CA ASN A 52 13.51 3.21 -3.21
C ASN A 52 13.02 4.29 -4.15
N THR A 53 13.52 5.51 -3.98
CA THR A 53 13.13 6.69 -4.78
C THR A 53 13.36 6.46 -6.27
N TYR A 54 14.43 5.74 -6.62
CA TYR A 54 14.81 5.51 -8.00
C TYR A 54 14.16 4.26 -8.61
N SER A 55 13.18 3.67 -7.92
CA SER A 55 12.44 2.51 -8.44
C SER A 55 11.52 2.89 -9.59
N MET A 56 11.21 1.91 -10.43
CA MET A 56 10.25 2.08 -11.52
C MET A 56 8.87 2.50 -11.00
N ARG A 57 8.45 1.97 -9.85
CA ARG A 57 7.15 2.28 -9.24
C ARG A 57 7.01 3.77 -8.93
N VAL A 58 8.04 4.37 -8.37
CA VAL A 58 8.02 5.80 -8.05
C VAL A 58 7.84 6.63 -9.32
N LYS A 59 8.58 6.30 -10.38
CA LYS A 59 8.44 6.97 -11.68
C LYS A 59 7.02 6.84 -12.23
N GLN A 60 6.43 5.66 -12.10
CA GLN A 60 5.07 5.40 -12.57
C GLN A 60 4.04 6.22 -11.76
N TYR A 61 4.14 6.25 -10.43
CA TYR A 61 3.21 7.01 -9.59
C TYR A 61 3.32 8.53 -9.80
N LEU A 62 4.52 9.02 -10.10
CA LEU A 62 4.70 10.44 -10.39
C LEU A 62 3.99 10.87 -11.69
N LYS A 63 3.85 9.95 -12.65
CA LYS A 63 3.13 10.21 -13.90
C LYS A 63 1.64 9.89 -13.79
N ASN A 64 1.29 8.81 -13.10
CA ASN A 64 -0.09 8.35 -12.94
C ASN A 64 -0.28 7.88 -11.49
N PRO A 65 -0.96 8.68 -10.66
CA PRO A 65 -1.11 8.36 -9.24
C PRO A 65 -2.12 7.25 -8.96
N LYS A 66 -2.86 6.79 -9.95
CA LYS A 66 -3.83 5.71 -9.74
C LYS A 66 -3.11 4.45 -9.28
N ALA A 67 -3.64 3.86 -8.22
CA ALA A 67 -3.01 2.72 -7.57
C ALA A 67 -4.08 1.79 -7.00
N SER A 68 -3.70 0.55 -6.83
CA SER A 68 -4.45 -0.41 -6.02
C SER A 68 -3.49 -1.10 -5.08
N ILE A 69 -3.99 -1.48 -3.92
CA ILE A 69 -3.24 -2.31 -2.99
C ILE A 69 -4.10 -3.52 -2.63
N TYR A 70 -3.45 -4.65 -2.37
CA TYR A 70 -4.14 -5.90 -2.14
C TYR A 70 -3.55 -6.62 -0.93
N PHE A 71 -4.45 -7.08 -0.05
CA PHE A 71 -4.15 -7.89 1.11
C PHE A 71 -4.91 -9.20 1.00
N TYR A 72 -4.34 -10.28 1.54
CA TYR A 72 -5.05 -11.56 1.51
C TYR A 72 -4.73 -12.40 2.74
N ASP A 73 -5.75 -13.16 3.16
CA ASP A 73 -5.66 -14.11 4.27
C ASP A 73 -5.66 -15.51 3.66
N THR A 74 -4.51 -16.16 3.65
CA THR A 74 -4.35 -17.47 3.02
C THR A 74 -5.12 -18.58 3.72
N ARG A 75 -5.47 -18.38 5.00
CA ARG A 75 -6.18 -19.41 5.78
C ARG A 75 -7.58 -19.66 5.25
N PHE A 76 -8.26 -18.63 4.76
CA PHE A 76 -9.67 -18.67 4.38
C PHE A 76 -9.94 -18.19 2.97
N PHE A 77 -8.89 -17.99 2.17
CA PHE A 77 -9.00 -17.49 0.81
C PHE A 77 -9.80 -16.17 0.74
N LYS A 78 -9.48 -15.27 1.63
CA LYS A 78 -10.10 -13.94 1.68
C LYS A 78 -9.14 -12.90 1.13
N GLY A 79 -9.67 -11.95 0.36
CA GLY A 79 -8.88 -10.87 -0.20
C GLY A 79 -9.54 -9.51 0.00
N LEU A 80 -8.71 -8.50 0.11
CA LEU A 80 -9.14 -7.11 0.19
C LEU A 80 -8.35 -6.30 -0.83
N MET A 81 -9.03 -5.72 -1.80
CA MET A 81 -8.45 -4.76 -2.72
C MET A 81 -8.94 -3.37 -2.36
N LEU A 82 -8.01 -2.42 -2.24
CA LEU A 82 -8.34 -1.00 -2.11
C LEU A 82 -7.85 -0.29 -3.37
N ARG A 83 -8.69 0.55 -3.94
CA ARG A 83 -8.36 1.39 -5.10
C ARG A 83 -8.27 2.83 -4.64
N GLY A 84 -7.29 3.54 -5.14
CA GLY A 84 -7.08 4.93 -4.75
C GLY A 84 -5.92 5.58 -5.48
N THR A 85 -5.22 6.46 -4.77
CA THR A 85 -4.08 7.20 -5.33
C THR A 85 -2.85 7.04 -4.45
N MET A 86 -1.69 7.09 -5.08
CA MET A 86 -0.40 6.99 -4.40
C MET A 86 0.37 8.30 -4.57
N GLU A 87 0.85 8.84 -3.44
CA GLU A 87 1.73 10.00 -3.43
C GLU A 87 3.14 9.57 -3.05
N VAL A 88 4.13 10.18 -3.69
CA VAL A 88 5.55 9.97 -3.35
C VAL A 88 5.98 11.12 -2.44
N LEU A 89 6.33 10.81 -1.19
CA LEU A 89 6.70 11.80 -0.17
C LEU A 89 8.20 11.71 0.11
N GLN A 90 8.90 12.82 -0.11
CA GLN A 90 10.34 12.90 0.06
C GLN A 90 10.75 13.92 1.12
N ASP A 91 9.79 14.57 1.77
CA ASP A 91 10.07 15.53 2.84
C ASP A 91 10.66 14.83 4.06
N GLN A 92 11.63 15.46 4.69
CA GLN A 92 12.37 14.85 5.79
C GLN A 92 11.49 14.54 7.00
N ASP A 93 10.50 15.36 7.29
CA ASP A 93 9.59 15.12 8.42
C ASP A 93 8.83 13.80 8.27
N THR A 94 8.29 13.52 7.08
CA THR A 94 7.62 12.24 6.81
C THR A 94 8.62 11.08 6.84
N LYS A 95 9.79 11.26 6.25
CA LYS A 95 10.84 10.23 6.24
C LYS A 95 11.26 9.87 7.66
N ASP A 96 11.44 10.86 8.53
CA ASP A 96 11.80 10.64 9.93
C ASP A 96 10.69 9.88 10.68
N ARG A 97 9.45 10.27 10.47
CA ARG A 97 8.29 9.67 11.15
C ARG A 97 8.10 8.20 10.80
N ILE A 98 8.32 7.85 9.54
CA ILE A 98 8.09 6.48 9.03
C ILE A 98 9.31 5.57 9.24
N TRP A 99 10.50 6.15 9.44
CA TRP A 99 11.73 5.39 9.65
C TRP A 99 11.63 4.44 10.84
N ARG A 100 12.17 3.24 10.69
CA ARG A 100 12.27 2.25 11.77
C ARG A 100 13.71 1.75 11.91
N ASP A 101 14.06 1.33 13.13
CA ASP A 101 15.37 0.71 13.39
C ASP A 101 15.52 -0.51 12.46
N GLY A 102 16.71 -0.64 11.89
CA GLY A 102 17.00 -1.71 10.92
C GLY A 102 16.82 -1.32 9.47
N ASP A 103 16.20 -0.17 9.19
CA ASP A 103 15.98 0.28 7.80
C ASP A 103 17.27 0.59 7.05
N ASN A 104 18.38 0.76 7.75
CA ASN A 104 19.70 0.89 7.13
C ASN A 104 20.04 -0.30 6.23
N MET A 105 19.43 -1.46 6.47
CA MET A 105 19.58 -2.64 5.62
C MET A 105 19.08 -2.36 4.19
N TYR A 106 18.09 -1.49 4.03
CA TYR A 106 17.49 -1.13 2.74
C TYR A 106 18.03 0.20 2.20
N TYR A 107 18.43 1.11 3.10
CA TYR A 107 18.85 2.49 2.78
C TYR A 107 20.17 2.77 3.51
N SER A 108 21.27 2.53 2.84
CA SER A 108 22.62 2.49 3.45
C SER A 108 23.07 3.82 4.05
N LEU A 109 22.56 4.94 3.54
CA LEU A 109 22.89 6.27 4.06
C LEU A 109 21.98 6.72 5.20
N GLY A 110 21.05 5.87 5.64
CA GLY A 110 20.16 6.15 6.76
C GLY A 110 18.92 6.96 6.35
N VAL A 111 18.32 7.62 7.34
CA VAL A 111 17.05 8.33 7.20
C VAL A 111 17.11 9.51 6.22
N THR A 112 18.30 10.01 5.93
CA THR A 112 18.52 11.09 4.96
C THR A 112 18.91 10.57 3.58
N ASP A 113 18.93 9.26 3.38
CA ASP A 113 19.30 8.65 2.11
C ASP A 113 18.37 9.14 0.99
N PRO A 114 18.91 9.76 -0.09
CA PRO A 114 18.07 10.22 -1.20
C PRO A 114 17.27 9.11 -1.87
N ASP A 115 17.74 7.86 -1.78
CA ASP A 115 17.03 6.70 -2.34
C ASP A 115 15.92 6.19 -1.41
N TYR A 116 15.76 6.78 -0.23
CA TYR A 116 14.66 6.46 0.67
C TYR A 116 13.53 7.45 0.47
N CYS A 117 12.33 6.96 0.18
CA CYS A 117 11.13 7.76 0.19
C CYS A 117 9.94 6.99 0.75
N VAL A 118 8.86 7.70 1.00
CA VAL A 118 7.62 7.15 1.55
C VAL A 118 6.53 7.21 0.48
N LEU A 119 5.77 6.13 0.35
CA LEU A 119 4.57 6.09 -0.47
C LEU A 119 3.36 6.23 0.44
N LYS A 120 2.49 7.19 0.14
CA LYS A 120 1.22 7.39 0.84
C LYS A 120 0.08 7.00 -0.08
N PHE A 121 -0.63 5.94 0.27
CA PHE A 121 -1.82 5.49 -0.45
C PHE A 121 -3.06 6.05 0.24
N THR A 122 -3.94 6.69 -0.55
CA THR A 122 -5.24 7.17 -0.07
C THR A 122 -6.33 6.40 -0.80
N ALA A 123 -7.14 5.67 -0.06
CA ALA A 123 -8.17 4.81 -0.62
C ALA A 123 -9.41 5.62 -1.04
N LEU A 124 -9.98 5.24 -2.18
CA LEU A 124 -11.28 5.75 -2.66
C LEU A 124 -12.39 4.76 -2.34
N ASN A 125 -12.14 3.48 -2.59
CA ASN A 125 -13.12 2.42 -2.34
C ASN A 125 -12.40 1.08 -2.16
N GLY A 126 -13.15 0.09 -1.71
CA GLY A 126 -12.64 -1.25 -1.51
C GLY A 126 -13.52 -2.31 -2.15
N CYS A 127 -12.91 -3.48 -2.36
CA CYS A 127 -13.59 -4.68 -2.79
C CYS A 127 -13.09 -5.85 -1.95
N MET A 128 -14.00 -6.51 -1.26
CA MET A 128 -13.68 -7.69 -0.45
C MET A 128 -14.12 -8.95 -1.17
N TYR A 129 -13.23 -9.92 -1.22
CA TYR A 129 -13.53 -11.26 -1.74
C TYR A 129 -13.55 -12.26 -0.59
N GLU A 130 -14.66 -12.98 -0.46
CA GLU A 130 -14.76 -14.11 0.48
C GLU A 130 -15.94 -14.97 0.10
N ASN A 131 -15.90 -16.25 0.47
CA ASN A 131 -16.98 -17.20 0.21
C ASN A 131 -17.42 -17.19 -1.26
N PHE A 132 -16.44 -17.11 -2.17
CA PHE A 132 -16.66 -17.08 -3.63
C PHE A 132 -17.45 -15.88 -4.15
N LYS A 133 -17.51 -14.79 -3.36
CA LYS A 133 -18.26 -13.57 -3.73
C LYS A 133 -17.38 -12.33 -3.54
N SER A 134 -17.63 -11.33 -4.37
CA SER A 134 -17.00 -10.01 -4.28
C SER A 134 -18.00 -8.99 -3.77
N TYR A 135 -17.55 -8.12 -2.87
CA TYR A 135 -18.38 -7.09 -2.26
C TYR A 135 -17.66 -5.74 -2.38
N ASP A 136 -18.26 -4.80 -3.13
CA ASP A 136 -17.75 -3.43 -3.20
C ASP A 136 -18.26 -2.63 -2.00
N PHE A 137 -17.39 -1.77 -1.45
CA PHE A 137 -17.76 -0.93 -0.32
C PHE A 137 -16.96 0.37 -0.31
N LYS A 138 -17.48 1.36 0.40
CA LYS A 138 -16.80 2.65 0.61
C LYS A 138 -15.94 2.59 1.87
N VAL A 139 -14.82 3.29 1.82
CA VAL A 139 -13.88 3.37 2.96
C VAL A 139 -14.07 4.61 3.82
#